data_e3956d627ff48ef913f87ca240953f28
#
_entry.id   e3956d627ff48ef913f87ca240953f28
#
_cell.length_a   1.000
_cell.length_b   1.000
_cell.length_c   1.000
_cell.angle_alpha   90.00
_cell.angle_beta   90.00
_cell.angle_gamma   90.00
#
_symmetry.space_group_name_H-M   'P 1'
#
loop_
_entity.id
_entity.type
_entity.pdbx_description
1 polymer ?
#
loop_
_entity_poly.entity_id
_entity_poly.type
_entity_poly.pdbx_seq_one_letter_code
_entity_poly.pdbx_strand_id
1 'polypeptide(L)'
;MPESYTYRMRVKENVRMTDPTCQDEVVQLTLETKNRSAVRSFQAGQYVRIAIPGLQEPTPGYFAIASSPEDSDTYEFFIKNAGALSQYLCGLPDGSELDVEGPMGKGFDLEAHKGNDVYLIGVGTGIAPLRSVWRHIIHHRADYGQVHIYAGFLSSLHQLLTDELEDLGNHDIEVSITLEMGHDNWDGPIGYVQHALESDAPNSEHAIACLAGMSVMVDACTETLQNLGFNESRILLNY
;
A
#
# COMPACT_ATOMS: atom_id res chain seq x y z
N MET A 1 16.91 -17.58 9.64
CA MET A 1 15.66 -17.03 9.05
C MET A 1 14.62 -17.06 10.15
N PRO A 2 13.84 -16.01 10.40
CA PRO A 2 12.75 -16.12 11.34
C PRO A 2 11.81 -17.24 10.87
N GLU A 3 11.33 -18.06 11.80
CA GLU A 3 10.35 -19.11 11.49
C GLU A 3 9.13 -18.48 10.85
N SER A 4 8.79 -18.85 9.61
CA SER A 4 7.54 -18.44 8.97
C SER A 4 6.40 -19.21 9.63
N TYR A 5 5.37 -18.50 10.07
CA TYR A 5 4.21 -19.12 10.69
C TYR A 5 3.06 -19.11 9.70
N THR A 6 2.47 -20.28 9.49
CA THR A 6 1.24 -20.44 8.70
C THR A 6 0.04 -20.51 9.65
N TYR A 7 -0.96 -19.70 9.39
CA TYR A 7 -2.20 -19.67 10.13
C TYR A 7 -3.39 -19.53 9.21
N ARG A 8 -4.56 -19.99 9.68
CA ARG A 8 -5.80 -19.94 8.95
C ARG A 8 -6.54 -18.64 9.25
N MET A 9 -6.89 -17.87 8.21
CA MET A 9 -7.74 -16.69 8.31
C MET A 9 -9.02 -16.86 7.49
N ARG A 10 -10.04 -16.08 7.83
CA ARG A 10 -11.31 -16.05 7.11
C ARG A 10 -11.50 -14.73 6.41
N VAL A 11 -12.12 -14.78 5.24
CA VAL A 11 -12.63 -13.60 4.56
C VAL A 11 -13.73 -13.00 5.43
N LYS A 12 -13.48 -11.77 5.90
CA LYS A 12 -14.46 -10.96 6.61
C LYS A 12 -15.27 -10.14 5.62
N GLU A 13 -14.60 -9.62 4.60
CA GLU A 13 -15.16 -8.75 3.59
C GLU A 13 -14.31 -8.79 2.32
N ASN A 14 -14.97 -8.66 1.16
CA ASN A 14 -14.33 -8.63 -0.14
C ASN A 14 -15.05 -7.60 -1.01
N VAL A 15 -14.50 -6.37 -1.08
CA VAL A 15 -15.17 -5.21 -1.69
C VAL A 15 -14.41 -4.74 -2.91
N ARG A 16 -15.11 -4.55 -4.01
CA ARG A 16 -14.54 -3.93 -5.21
C ARG A 16 -14.19 -2.47 -4.93
N MET A 17 -12.97 -2.08 -5.28
CA MET A 17 -12.44 -0.73 -5.09
C MET A 17 -12.48 0.12 -6.36
N THR A 18 -12.21 -0.50 -7.53
CA THR A 18 -12.27 0.21 -8.82
C THR A 18 -13.71 0.42 -9.28
N ASP A 19 -13.94 1.46 -10.10
CA ASP A 19 -15.25 1.73 -10.68
C ASP A 19 -15.83 0.45 -11.32
N PRO A 20 -17.13 0.16 -11.16
CA PRO A 20 -17.76 -1.03 -11.74
C PRO A 20 -17.63 -1.15 -13.27
N THR A 21 -17.46 -0.04 -13.97
CA THR A 21 -17.27 -0.01 -15.43
C THR A 21 -15.81 -0.24 -15.84
N CYS A 22 -14.86 -0.18 -14.89
CA CYS A 22 -13.47 -0.46 -15.13
C CYS A 22 -13.25 -1.96 -15.41
N GLN A 23 -12.50 -2.27 -16.47
CA GLN A 23 -12.16 -3.68 -16.78
C GLN A 23 -11.11 -4.24 -15.82
N ASP A 24 -10.25 -3.39 -15.29
CA ASP A 24 -9.24 -3.73 -14.29
C ASP A 24 -9.89 -3.77 -12.89
N GLU A 25 -10.31 -4.96 -12.49
CA GLU A 25 -10.88 -5.17 -11.16
C GLU A 25 -9.78 -5.16 -10.10
N VAL A 26 -9.97 -4.34 -9.07
CA VAL A 26 -9.23 -4.39 -7.82
C VAL A 26 -10.23 -4.52 -6.68
N VAL A 27 -9.96 -5.44 -5.75
CA VAL A 27 -10.76 -5.60 -4.53
C VAL A 27 -9.93 -5.30 -3.29
N GLN A 28 -10.57 -4.80 -2.25
CA GLN A 28 -10.07 -4.85 -0.88
C GLN A 28 -10.52 -6.16 -0.25
N LEU A 29 -9.58 -7.04 0.00
CA LEU A 29 -9.81 -8.30 0.68
C LEU A 29 -9.43 -8.12 2.15
N THR A 30 -10.41 -8.21 3.06
CA THR A 30 -10.20 -8.16 4.50
C THR A 30 -10.27 -9.57 5.07
N LEU A 31 -9.18 -9.99 5.70
CA LEU A 31 -9.09 -11.26 6.41
C LEU A 31 -9.11 -11.05 7.92
N GLU A 32 -9.83 -11.89 8.64
CA GLU A 32 -9.89 -11.90 10.10
C GLU A 32 -9.49 -13.24 10.68
N THR A 33 -9.08 -13.25 11.93
CA THR A 33 -8.87 -14.47 12.70
C THR A 33 -9.58 -14.41 14.05
N LYS A 34 -10.12 -15.56 14.47
CA LYS A 34 -10.69 -15.72 15.83
C LYS A 34 -9.61 -15.88 16.90
N ASN A 35 -8.41 -16.26 16.50
CA ASN A 35 -7.28 -16.47 17.40
C ASN A 35 -6.32 -15.27 17.29
N ARG A 36 -6.58 -14.19 18.04
CA ARG A 36 -5.75 -12.98 18.08
C ARG A 36 -4.29 -13.25 18.39
N SER A 37 -3.99 -14.31 19.15
CA SER A 37 -2.60 -14.69 19.42
C SER A 37 -1.91 -15.36 18.23
N ALA A 38 -2.62 -15.69 17.16
CA ALA A 38 -2.05 -16.23 15.94
C ALA A 38 -1.61 -15.14 14.96
N VAL A 39 -2.24 -13.96 14.98
CA VAL A 39 -1.77 -12.81 14.18
C VAL A 39 -0.59 -12.17 14.88
N ARG A 40 0.54 -12.15 14.20
CA ARG A 40 1.73 -11.50 14.74
C ARG A 40 1.72 -10.01 14.47
N SER A 41 2.33 -9.27 15.39
CA SER A 41 2.69 -7.88 15.11
C SER A 41 3.54 -7.81 13.85
N PHE A 42 3.28 -6.82 13.02
CA PHE A 42 4.04 -6.57 11.80
C PHE A 42 4.47 -5.10 11.75
N GLN A 43 5.40 -4.80 10.88
CA GLN A 43 5.81 -3.44 10.55
C GLN A 43 5.09 -3.00 9.27
N ALA A 44 4.68 -1.74 9.22
CA ALA A 44 4.08 -1.17 8.01
C ALA A 44 4.98 -1.43 6.79
N GLY A 45 4.38 -1.84 5.69
CA GLY A 45 5.10 -2.21 4.47
C GLY A 45 5.46 -3.70 4.36
N GLN A 46 5.28 -4.52 5.40
CA GLN A 46 5.45 -5.96 5.29
C GLN A 46 4.34 -6.63 4.47
N TYR A 47 4.57 -7.85 4.06
CA TYR A 47 3.68 -8.66 3.25
C TYR A 47 3.49 -10.07 3.82
N VAL A 48 2.52 -10.79 3.28
CA VAL A 48 2.27 -12.19 3.56
C VAL A 48 2.22 -13.00 2.27
N ARG A 49 2.36 -14.32 2.41
CA ARG A 49 2.07 -15.29 1.36
C ARG A 49 0.69 -15.89 1.62
N ILE A 50 -0.19 -15.81 0.62
CA ILE A 50 -1.54 -16.35 0.69
C ILE A 50 -1.64 -17.60 -0.17
N ALA A 51 -2.27 -18.65 0.37
CA ALA A 51 -2.52 -19.91 -0.30
C ALA A 51 -3.97 -20.37 -0.09
N ILE A 52 -4.48 -21.17 -1.03
CA ILE A 52 -5.78 -21.83 -0.90
C ILE A 52 -5.57 -23.11 -0.07
N PRO A 53 -6.36 -23.34 0.99
CA PRO A 53 -6.17 -24.49 1.86
C PRO A 53 -6.24 -25.82 1.13
N GLY A 54 -5.20 -26.63 1.31
CA GLY A 54 -5.12 -27.99 0.74
C GLY A 54 -4.87 -28.05 -0.76
N LEU A 55 -4.68 -26.91 -1.43
CA LEU A 55 -4.35 -26.84 -2.86
C LEU A 55 -2.94 -26.33 -3.08
N GLN A 56 -2.28 -26.85 -4.10
CA GLN A 56 -0.98 -26.33 -4.56
C GLN A 56 -1.12 -25.42 -5.78
N GLU A 57 -2.22 -25.55 -6.50
CA GLU A 57 -2.60 -24.69 -7.62
C GLU A 57 -3.96 -24.02 -7.34
N PRO A 58 -4.12 -22.73 -7.68
CA PRO A 58 -3.07 -21.86 -8.23
C PRO A 58 -1.91 -21.65 -7.24
N THR A 59 -0.70 -21.44 -7.77
CA THR A 59 0.50 -21.18 -6.97
C THR A 59 0.25 -20.04 -5.97
N PRO A 60 0.61 -20.21 -4.69
CA PRO A 60 0.49 -19.16 -3.68
C PRO A 60 1.18 -17.86 -4.07
N GLY A 61 0.59 -16.71 -3.69
CA GLY A 61 1.09 -15.37 -4.03
C GLY A 61 1.45 -14.53 -2.82
N TYR A 62 2.22 -13.48 -3.06
CA TYR A 62 2.65 -12.52 -2.05
C TYR A 62 1.84 -11.24 -2.16
N PHE A 63 1.33 -10.75 -1.01
CA PHE A 63 0.49 -9.58 -0.94
C PHE A 63 0.92 -8.68 0.21
N ALA A 64 1.12 -7.40 -0.09
CA ALA A 64 1.45 -6.40 0.92
C ALA A 64 0.25 -6.16 1.84
N ILE A 65 0.51 -6.01 3.14
CA ILE A 65 -0.50 -5.70 4.14
C ILE A 65 -0.83 -4.20 4.03
N ALA A 66 -2.12 -3.89 3.84
CA ALA A 66 -2.64 -2.53 3.71
C ALA A 66 -3.30 -1.99 5.00
N SER A 67 -3.60 -2.88 5.97
CA SER A 67 -4.09 -2.49 7.31
C SER A 67 -2.97 -1.87 8.16
N SER A 68 -3.35 -1.17 9.22
CA SER A 68 -2.41 -0.62 10.20
C SER A 68 -1.77 -1.73 11.04
N PRO A 69 -0.50 -1.60 11.45
CA PRO A 69 0.07 -2.48 12.48
C PRO A 69 -0.69 -2.48 13.81
N GLU A 70 -1.45 -1.41 14.08
CA GLU A 70 -2.31 -1.26 15.26
C GLU A 70 -3.62 -2.07 15.16
N ASP A 71 -4.01 -2.49 13.94
CA ASP A 71 -5.18 -3.34 13.70
C ASP A 71 -4.83 -4.79 14.06
N SER A 72 -5.21 -5.25 15.25
CA SER A 72 -4.67 -6.46 15.88
C SER A 72 -5.27 -7.79 15.41
N ASP A 73 -6.37 -7.79 14.65
CA ASP A 73 -7.16 -9.00 14.32
C ASP A 73 -7.54 -9.11 12.85
N THR A 74 -7.18 -8.12 12.03
CA THR A 74 -7.49 -8.13 10.60
C THR A 74 -6.26 -7.80 9.76
N TYR A 75 -6.21 -8.41 8.58
CA TYR A 75 -5.31 -7.98 7.50
C TYR A 75 -6.15 -7.53 6.33
N GLU A 76 -5.79 -6.41 5.72
CA GLU A 76 -6.39 -5.89 4.51
C GLU A 76 -5.38 -5.94 3.37
N PHE A 77 -5.86 -6.29 2.18
CA PHE A 77 -5.03 -6.43 0.98
C PHE A 77 -5.73 -5.80 -0.22
N PHE A 78 -4.96 -5.24 -1.15
CA PHE A 78 -5.46 -4.78 -2.44
C PHE A 78 -5.10 -5.79 -3.50
N ILE A 79 -6.09 -6.50 -4.02
CA ILE A 79 -5.91 -7.60 -4.96
C ILE A 79 -6.36 -7.15 -6.36
N LYS A 80 -5.40 -6.98 -7.29
CA LYS A 80 -5.71 -6.78 -8.70
C LYS A 80 -6.00 -8.13 -9.35
N ASN A 81 -7.12 -8.25 -10.06
CA ASN A 81 -7.49 -9.45 -10.81
C ASN A 81 -6.61 -9.59 -12.06
N ALA A 82 -5.45 -10.24 -11.92
CA ALA A 82 -4.43 -10.32 -12.97
C ALA A 82 -3.86 -11.73 -13.19
N GLY A 83 -4.43 -12.76 -12.57
CA GLY A 83 -3.97 -14.15 -12.71
C GLY A 83 -4.82 -15.13 -11.92
N ALA A 84 -4.54 -16.43 -12.02
CA ALA A 84 -5.39 -17.49 -11.47
C ALA A 84 -5.67 -17.34 -9.96
N LEU A 85 -4.64 -17.07 -9.16
CA LEU A 85 -4.84 -16.87 -7.71
C LEU A 85 -5.62 -15.59 -7.42
N SER A 86 -5.24 -14.45 -8.01
CA SER A 86 -5.93 -13.19 -7.76
C SER A 86 -7.37 -13.21 -8.25
N GLN A 87 -7.67 -13.87 -9.37
CA GLN A 87 -9.04 -14.10 -9.83
C GLN A 87 -9.86 -14.90 -8.80
N TYR A 88 -9.26 -15.96 -8.24
CA TYR A 88 -9.90 -16.73 -7.18
C TYR A 88 -10.16 -15.86 -5.94
N LEU A 89 -9.14 -15.09 -5.49
CA LEU A 89 -9.26 -14.21 -4.33
C LEU A 89 -10.33 -13.12 -4.51
N CYS A 90 -10.42 -12.50 -5.70
CA CYS A 90 -11.45 -11.50 -6.00
C CYS A 90 -12.88 -12.05 -5.93
N GLY A 91 -13.07 -13.35 -6.21
CA GLY A 91 -14.38 -14.00 -6.19
C GLY A 91 -14.76 -14.65 -4.86
N LEU A 92 -13.95 -14.54 -3.80
CA LEU A 92 -14.23 -15.23 -2.54
C LEU A 92 -15.43 -14.63 -1.80
N PRO A 93 -16.39 -15.46 -1.39
CA PRO A 93 -17.45 -15.02 -0.47
C PRO A 93 -16.94 -14.91 0.98
N ASP A 94 -17.67 -14.12 1.77
CA ASP A 94 -17.43 -13.99 3.20
C ASP A 94 -17.42 -15.36 3.89
N GLY A 95 -16.56 -15.54 4.87
CA GLY A 95 -16.39 -16.79 5.61
C GLY A 95 -15.48 -17.82 4.93
N SER A 96 -15.04 -17.60 3.68
CA SER A 96 -14.02 -18.44 3.02
C SER A 96 -12.73 -18.48 3.83
N GLU A 97 -12.02 -19.60 3.79
CA GLU A 97 -10.78 -19.78 4.54
C GLU A 97 -9.56 -19.71 3.60
N LEU A 98 -8.50 -19.06 4.08
CA LEU A 98 -7.19 -18.97 3.41
C LEU A 98 -6.07 -19.35 4.38
N ASP A 99 -5.01 -19.93 3.87
CA ASP A 99 -3.77 -20.12 4.60
C ASP A 99 -2.87 -18.90 4.36
N VAL A 100 -2.46 -18.26 5.45
CA VAL A 100 -1.63 -17.05 5.45
C VAL A 100 -0.31 -17.36 6.13
N GLU A 101 0.79 -17.07 5.47
CA GLU A 101 2.14 -17.26 5.98
C GLU A 101 2.85 -15.90 6.06
N GLY A 102 3.36 -15.56 7.23
CA GLY A 102 4.05 -14.29 7.46
C GLY A 102 3.81 -13.74 8.87
N PRO A 103 4.02 -12.42 9.09
CA PRO A 103 4.47 -11.41 8.12
C PRO A 103 5.92 -11.62 7.65
N MET A 104 6.25 -11.10 6.46
CA MET A 104 7.53 -11.23 5.79
C MET A 104 8.05 -9.88 5.28
N GLY A 105 9.33 -9.83 4.91
CA GLY A 105 9.98 -8.60 4.46
C GLY A 105 10.43 -7.72 5.61
N LYS A 106 11.20 -6.69 5.30
CA LYS A 106 11.70 -5.74 6.31
C LYS A 106 10.69 -4.65 6.67
N GLY A 107 9.71 -4.38 5.77
CA GLY A 107 8.82 -3.23 5.92
C GLY A 107 9.56 -1.90 5.84
N PHE A 108 8.93 -0.82 6.33
CA PHE A 108 9.52 0.49 6.48
C PHE A 108 9.86 0.74 7.97
N ASP A 109 11.13 1.05 8.26
CA ASP A 109 11.58 1.33 9.63
C ASP A 109 11.21 2.76 10.05
N LEU A 110 9.93 2.95 10.36
CA LEU A 110 9.39 4.26 10.73
C LEU A 110 9.89 4.74 12.09
N GLU A 111 10.17 3.82 13.03
CA GLU A 111 10.68 4.17 14.37
C GLU A 111 12.05 4.86 14.32
N ALA A 112 12.94 4.39 13.41
CA ALA A 112 14.26 5.01 13.23
C ALA A 112 14.17 6.41 12.57
N HIS A 113 13.00 6.78 12.08
CA HIS A 113 12.78 8.01 11.32
C HIS A 113 11.79 8.98 11.96
N LYS A 114 11.51 8.83 13.26
CA LYS A 114 10.72 9.80 14.01
C LYS A 114 11.35 11.21 13.94
N GLY A 115 10.51 12.23 13.87
CA GLY A 115 10.92 13.63 13.68
C GLY A 115 11.24 14.04 12.24
N ASN A 116 11.21 13.10 11.27
CA ASN A 116 11.42 13.44 9.88
C ASN A 116 10.09 13.76 9.17
N ASP A 117 10.20 14.50 8.07
CA ASP A 117 9.15 14.57 7.06
C ASP A 117 9.06 13.25 6.30
N VAL A 118 7.86 12.85 5.90
CA VAL A 118 7.60 11.55 5.28
C VAL A 118 6.89 11.71 3.94
N TYR A 119 7.52 11.27 2.88
CA TYR A 119 6.95 11.24 1.54
C TYR A 119 6.61 9.80 1.15
N LEU A 120 5.33 9.52 0.87
CA LEU A 120 4.83 8.20 0.47
C LEU A 120 4.51 8.23 -1.01
N ILE A 121 5.22 7.44 -1.82
CA ILE A 121 5.10 7.49 -3.28
C ILE A 121 4.72 6.11 -3.81
N GLY A 122 3.56 6.00 -4.47
CA GLY A 122 3.09 4.73 -5.01
C GLY A 122 2.06 4.84 -6.11
N VAL A 123 1.88 3.74 -6.86
CA VAL A 123 0.93 3.68 -7.98
C VAL A 123 0.04 2.44 -7.93
N GLY A 124 -1.23 2.61 -8.28
CA GLY A 124 -2.20 1.52 -8.30
C GLY A 124 -2.24 0.73 -6.99
N THR A 125 -2.23 -0.60 -7.06
CA THR A 125 -2.20 -1.45 -5.85
C THR A 125 -0.89 -1.37 -5.06
N GLY A 126 0.16 -0.76 -5.61
CA GLY A 126 1.39 -0.46 -4.88
C GLY A 126 1.20 0.50 -3.71
N ILE A 127 0.06 1.21 -3.62
CA ILE A 127 -0.27 2.02 -2.44
C ILE A 127 -0.64 1.17 -1.21
N ALA A 128 -0.89 -0.13 -1.35
CA ALA A 128 -1.26 -1.00 -0.22
C ALA A 128 -0.26 -0.94 0.96
N PRO A 129 1.05 -1.20 0.77
CA PRO A 129 2.02 -1.10 1.85
C PRO A 129 2.18 0.35 2.37
N LEU A 130 1.93 1.36 1.55
CA LEU A 130 1.96 2.76 1.95
C LEU A 130 0.72 3.12 2.78
N ARG A 131 -0.43 2.51 2.50
CA ARG A 131 -1.62 2.67 3.34
C ARG A 131 -1.36 2.18 4.76
N SER A 132 -0.67 1.08 4.92
CA SER A 132 -0.22 0.61 6.23
C SER A 132 0.64 1.67 6.95
N VAL A 133 1.52 2.38 6.19
CA VAL A 133 2.35 3.46 6.73
C VAL A 133 1.51 4.66 7.17
N TRP A 134 0.65 5.21 6.30
CA TRP A 134 -0.09 6.42 6.69
C TRP A 134 -1.11 6.15 7.80
N ARG A 135 -1.71 4.96 7.86
CA ARG A 135 -2.57 4.58 8.98
C ARG A 135 -1.78 4.46 10.29
N HIS A 136 -0.56 3.91 10.27
CA HIS A 136 0.35 3.96 11.41
C HIS A 136 0.68 5.40 11.82
N ILE A 137 1.00 6.26 10.85
CA ILE A 137 1.31 7.67 11.11
C ILE A 137 0.11 8.40 11.74
N ILE A 138 -1.11 8.14 11.31
CA ILE A 138 -2.32 8.73 11.93
C ILE A 138 -2.37 8.43 13.42
N HIS A 139 -2.08 7.20 13.84
CA HIS A 139 -2.03 6.83 15.27
C HIS A 139 -0.86 7.48 16.01
N HIS A 140 0.19 7.88 15.32
CA HIS A 140 1.42 8.43 15.87
C HIS A 140 1.78 9.80 15.25
N ARG A 141 0.79 10.57 14.86
CA ARG A 141 0.97 11.79 14.03
C ARG A 141 2.02 12.77 14.58
N ALA A 142 2.06 12.92 15.91
CA ALA A 142 3.00 13.84 16.58
C ALA A 142 4.48 13.40 16.48
N ASP A 143 4.74 12.15 16.09
CA ASP A 143 6.10 11.61 15.95
C ASP A 143 6.74 11.97 14.60
N TYR A 144 6.01 12.56 13.67
CA TYR A 144 6.49 12.87 12.30
C TYR A 144 6.27 14.33 11.96
N GLY A 145 7.13 14.86 11.07
CA GLY A 145 7.02 16.19 10.49
C GLY A 145 5.89 16.28 9.46
N GLN A 146 6.15 16.94 8.33
CA GLN A 146 5.20 16.96 7.22
C GLN A 146 5.03 15.57 6.63
N VAL A 147 3.80 15.23 6.25
CA VAL A 147 3.50 13.95 5.59
C VAL A 147 2.78 14.23 4.29
N HIS A 148 3.32 13.74 3.18
CA HIS A 148 2.74 13.94 1.86
C HIS A 148 2.70 12.62 1.10
N ILE A 149 1.53 12.31 0.52
CA ILE A 149 1.30 11.12 -0.28
C ILE A 149 1.22 11.51 -1.75
N TYR A 150 2.04 10.90 -2.57
CA TYR A 150 1.97 10.96 -4.03
C TYR A 150 1.39 9.65 -4.55
N ALA A 151 0.13 9.67 -4.95
CA ALA A 151 -0.60 8.50 -5.44
C ALA A 151 -0.86 8.60 -6.94
N GLY A 152 -0.37 7.65 -7.73
CA GLY A 152 -0.58 7.61 -9.17
C GLY A 152 -1.58 6.52 -9.57
N PHE A 153 -2.51 6.86 -10.48
CA PHE A 153 -3.46 5.92 -11.05
C PHE A 153 -3.54 6.07 -12.58
N LEU A 154 -3.94 5.01 -13.27
CA LEU A 154 -4.07 5.05 -14.72
C LEU A 154 -5.13 6.05 -15.19
N SER A 155 -6.28 6.09 -14.54
CA SER A 155 -7.39 7.04 -14.78
C SER A 155 -8.29 7.14 -13.55
N SER A 156 -9.29 8.00 -13.59
CA SER A 156 -10.29 8.12 -12.51
C SER A 156 -11.02 6.80 -12.20
N LEU A 157 -11.25 5.94 -13.19
CA LEU A 157 -11.86 4.62 -12.99
C LEU A 157 -10.98 3.65 -12.20
N HIS A 158 -9.67 3.92 -12.14
CA HIS A 158 -8.67 3.09 -11.46
C HIS A 158 -8.26 3.68 -10.09
N GLN A 159 -8.83 4.82 -9.69
CA GLN A 159 -8.56 5.38 -8.38
C GLN A 159 -9.00 4.43 -7.28
N LEU A 160 -8.15 4.27 -6.29
CA LEU A 160 -8.40 3.48 -5.09
C LEU A 160 -8.50 4.42 -3.90
N LEU A 161 -9.35 4.09 -2.93
CA LEU A 161 -9.43 4.80 -1.64
C LEU A 161 -9.77 6.29 -1.76
N THR A 162 -10.56 6.70 -2.73
CA THR A 162 -10.87 8.12 -2.98
C THR A 162 -11.32 8.83 -1.70
N ASP A 163 -12.32 8.29 -1.00
CA ASP A 163 -12.86 8.89 0.23
C ASP A 163 -11.82 8.92 1.35
N GLU A 164 -10.99 7.86 1.50
CA GLU A 164 -9.93 7.81 2.51
C GLU A 164 -8.83 8.84 2.22
N LEU A 165 -8.41 8.96 0.95
CA LEU A 165 -7.39 9.92 0.53
C LEU A 165 -7.87 11.37 0.70
N GLU A 166 -9.14 11.67 0.44
CA GLU A 166 -9.74 12.98 0.66
C GLU A 166 -9.81 13.34 2.16
N ASP A 167 -10.07 12.35 3.03
CA ASP A 167 -10.16 12.57 4.49
C ASP A 167 -8.79 12.80 5.16
N LEU A 168 -7.69 12.43 4.52
CA LEU A 168 -6.33 12.55 5.10
C LEU A 168 -5.94 14.00 5.47
N GLY A 169 -6.52 15.00 4.82
CA GLY A 169 -6.35 16.41 5.21
C GLY A 169 -6.79 16.69 6.65
N ASN A 170 -7.78 15.97 7.17
CA ASN A 170 -8.22 16.07 8.57
C ASN A 170 -7.19 15.50 9.57
N HIS A 171 -6.22 14.75 9.06
CA HIS A 171 -5.12 14.16 9.82
C HIS A 171 -3.78 14.89 9.59
N ASP A 172 -3.81 16.10 8.99
CA ASP A 172 -2.62 16.87 8.65
C ASP A 172 -1.64 16.07 7.76
N ILE A 173 -2.21 15.41 6.73
CA ILE A 173 -1.50 14.67 5.70
C ILE A 173 -1.90 15.23 4.33
N GLU A 174 -0.92 15.68 3.56
CA GLU A 174 -1.14 16.19 2.21
C GLU A 174 -1.22 15.04 1.19
N VAL A 175 -2.05 15.21 0.15
CA VAL A 175 -2.22 14.21 -0.90
C VAL A 175 -2.18 14.85 -2.28
N SER A 176 -1.30 14.35 -3.13
CA SER A 176 -1.23 14.66 -4.57
C SER A 176 -1.61 13.42 -5.37
N ILE A 177 -2.75 13.47 -6.06
CA ILE A 177 -3.18 12.40 -6.96
C ILE A 177 -2.81 12.75 -8.38
N THR A 178 -2.12 11.85 -9.08
CA THR A 178 -1.75 11.98 -10.50
C THR A 178 -2.48 10.93 -11.31
N LEU A 179 -3.10 11.33 -12.42
CA LEU A 179 -3.70 10.41 -13.39
C LEU A 179 -2.81 10.33 -14.64
N GLU A 180 -2.44 9.12 -15.06
CA GLU A 180 -1.72 8.92 -16.32
C GLU A 180 -2.58 9.34 -17.52
N MET A 181 -3.86 9.01 -17.47
CA MET A 181 -4.89 9.44 -18.42
C MET A 181 -5.89 10.35 -17.71
N GLY A 182 -5.75 11.65 -17.91
CA GLY A 182 -6.71 12.64 -17.42
C GLY A 182 -8.03 12.60 -18.21
N HIS A 183 -9.02 13.34 -17.71
CA HIS A 183 -10.32 13.56 -18.36
C HIS A 183 -10.77 15.02 -18.18
N ASP A 184 -11.81 15.46 -18.92
CA ASP A 184 -12.24 16.86 -19.00
C ASP A 184 -12.56 17.54 -17.66
N ASN A 185 -12.90 16.76 -16.64
CA ASN A 185 -13.21 17.25 -15.28
C ASN A 185 -12.10 16.98 -14.26
N TRP A 186 -10.90 16.65 -14.72
CA TRP A 186 -9.75 16.41 -13.86
C TRP A 186 -8.87 17.65 -13.78
N ASP A 187 -8.82 18.30 -12.62
CA ASP A 187 -8.02 19.51 -12.38
C ASP A 187 -6.62 19.21 -11.78
N GLY A 188 -6.36 17.93 -11.44
CA GLY A 188 -5.08 17.50 -10.86
C GLY A 188 -4.00 17.23 -11.91
N PRO A 189 -2.79 16.87 -11.47
CA PRO A 189 -1.66 16.53 -12.36
C PRO A 189 -2.02 15.37 -13.31
N ILE A 190 -1.53 15.48 -14.56
CA ILE A 190 -1.63 14.43 -15.59
C ILE A 190 -0.23 13.93 -15.91
N GLY A 191 -0.08 12.60 -16.03
CA GLY A 191 1.16 11.93 -16.34
C GLY A 191 1.60 10.96 -15.24
N TYR A 192 2.89 10.83 -15.04
CA TYR A 192 3.46 9.92 -14.06
C TYR A 192 3.72 10.63 -12.72
N VAL A 193 3.69 9.86 -11.63
CA VAL A 193 3.82 10.38 -10.26
C VAL A 193 5.14 11.11 -10.01
N GLN A 194 6.25 10.71 -10.67
CA GLN A 194 7.54 11.42 -10.58
C GLN A 194 7.47 12.85 -11.10
N HIS A 195 6.58 13.19 -12.05
CA HIS A 195 6.42 14.55 -12.52
C HIS A 195 5.78 15.46 -11.44
N ALA A 196 4.90 14.92 -10.62
CA ALA A 196 4.38 15.64 -9.45
C ALA A 196 5.51 15.92 -8.43
N LEU A 197 6.37 14.93 -8.17
CA LEU A 197 7.56 15.10 -7.34
C LEU A 197 8.50 16.18 -7.87
N GLU A 198 8.77 16.20 -9.17
CA GLU A 198 9.61 17.23 -9.81
C GLU A 198 8.99 18.62 -9.65
N SER A 199 7.67 18.73 -9.83
CA SER A 199 6.95 20.01 -9.73
C SER A 199 6.92 20.56 -8.31
N ASP A 200 6.63 19.70 -7.33
CA ASP A 200 6.49 20.09 -5.92
C ASP A 200 7.86 20.27 -5.24
N ALA A 201 8.91 19.63 -5.80
CA ALA A 201 10.29 19.71 -5.31
C ALA A 201 10.39 19.53 -3.77
N PRO A 202 9.96 18.38 -3.22
CA PRO A 202 9.93 18.17 -1.79
C PRO A 202 11.30 18.36 -1.14
N ASN A 203 11.30 18.94 0.08
CA ASN A 203 12.52 19.21 0.80
C ASN A 203 13.18 17.90 1.26
N SER A 204 14.43 17.69 0.90
CA SER A 204 15.20 16.48 1.29
C SER A 204 15.84 16.59 2.67
N GLU A 205 15.89 17.78 3.26
CA GLU A 205 16.48 18.01 4.58
C GLU A 205 15.56 17.43 5.66
N HIS A 206 16.09 16.50 6.45
CA HIS A 206 15.33 15.79 7.49
C HIS A 206 14.09 15.02 6.99
N ALA A 207 14.14 14.50 5.78
CA ALA A 207 13.03 13.76 5.17
C ALA A 207 13.38 12.33 4.82
N ILE A 208 12.35 11.47 4.72
CA ILE A 208 12.42 10.14 4.13
C ILE A 208 11.37 10.01 3.03
N ALA A 209 11.65 9.15 2.07
CA ALA A 209 10.69 8.76 1.04
C ALA A 209 10.46 7.24 1.08
N CYS A 210 9.22 6.80 1.23
CA CYS A 210 8.83 5.39 1.16
C CYS A 210 8.19 5.13 -0.21
N LEU A 211 8.80 4.25 -1.00
CA LEU A 211 8.35 3.93 -2.35
C LEU A 211 7.80 2.50 -2.43
N ALA A 212 6.65 2.35 -3.09
CA ALA A 212 6.11 1.02 -3.39
C ALA A 212 5.32 1.02 -4.71
N GLY A 213 5.58 0.03 -5.56
CA GLY A 213 4.94 -0.11 -6.86
C GLY A 213 5.77 -0.90 -7.85
N MET A 214 5.52 -0.70 -9.14
CA MET A 214 6.28 -1.34 -10.21
C MET A 214 7.73 -0.83 -10.23
N SER A 215 8.69 -1.70 -10.55
CA SER A 215 10.13 -1.36 -10.58
C SER A 215 10.42 -0.12 -11.42
N VAL A 216 9.82 -0.01 -12.61
CA VAL A 216 10.00 1.16 -13.48
C VAL A 216 9.61 2.48 -12.79
N MET A 217 8.51 2.50 -12.03
CA MET A 217 8.11 3.67 -11.25
C MET A 217 9.08 3.91 -10.09
N VAL A 218 9.47 2.87 -9.36
CA VAL A 218 10.41 2.99 -8.24
C VAL A 218 11.74 3.55 -8.72
N ASP A 219 12.27 3.07 -9.85
CA ASP A 219 13.52 3.54 -10.43
C ASP A 219 13.43 5.03 -10.83
N ALA A 220 12.36 5.43 -11.55
CA ALA A 220 12.14 6.80 -11.97
C ALA A 220 11.97 7.77 -10.78
N CYS A 221 11.17 7.38 -9.77
CA CYS A 221 11.01 8.19 -8.56
C CYS A 221 12.30 8.28 -7.74
N THR A 222 13.08 7.20 -7.68
CA THR A 222 14.39 7.21 -7.01
C THR A 222 15.35 8.19 -7.67
N GLU A 223 15.44 8.16 -9.01
CA GLU A 223 16.26 9.11 -9.74
C GLU A 223 15.80 10.57 -9.49
N THR A 224 14.50 10.83 -9.57
CA THR A 224 13.93 12.15 -9.30
C THR A 224 14.28 12.62 -7.87
N LEU A 225 14.06 11.78 -6.85
CA LEU A 225 14.38 12.12 -5.47
C LEU A 225 15.88 12.39 -5.25
N GLN A 226 16.75 11.59 -5.86
CA GLN A 226 18.20 11.84 -5.81
C GLN A 226 18.58 13.19 -6.44
N ASN A 227 17.98 13.54 -7.58
CA ASN A 227 18.17 14.84 -8.22
C ASN A 227 17.66 16.01 -7.35
N LEU A 228 16.64 15.76 -6.51
CA LEU A 228 16.13 16.71 -5.52
C LEU A 228 16.95 16.73 -4.20
N GLY A 229 18.04 15.94 -4.13
CA GLY A 229 18.97 15.94 -3.01
C GLY A 229 18.71 14.91 -1.92
N PHE A 230 17.76 13.98 -2.11
CA PHE A 230 17.59 12.86 -1.17
C PHE A 230 18.80 11.92 -1.21
N ASN A 231 19.32 11.58 -0.04
CA ASN A 231 20.33 10.55 0.08
C ASN A 231 19.69 9.17 -0.14
N GLU A 232 20.39 8.25 -0.79
CA GLU A 232 19.92 6.90 -1.06
C GLU A 232 19.43 6.17 0.22
N SER A 233 20.10 6.37 1.34
CA SER A 233 19.71 5.79 2.64
C SER A 233 18.39 6.36 3.21
N ARG A 234 17.87 7.43 2.63
CA ARG A 234 16.61 8.08 2.98
C ARG A 234 15.48 7.72 2.00
N ILE A 235 15.77 6.93 0.98
CA ILE A 235 14.80 6.39 0.04
C ILE A 235 14.56 4.94 0.44
N LEU A 236 13.40 4.66 1.04
CA LEU A 236 13.09 3.38 1.66
C LEU A 236 12.23 2.53 0.73
N LEU A 237 12.63 1.28 0.56
CA LEU A 237 11.88 0.26 -0.16
C LEU A 237 11.47 -0.84 0.85
N ASN A 238 10.31 -1.45 0.66
CA ASN A 238 9.74 -2.43 1.60
C ASN A 238 10.22 -3.89 1.41
N TYR A 239 11.20 -4.15 0.53
CA TYR A 239 11.76 -5.47 0.20
C TYR A 239 13.28 -5.54 0.36
#